data_7f4f2d595bb6ac4f64d4b44ad34998d7
#
_entry.id   7f4f2d595bb6ac4f64d4b44ad34998d7
#
_cell.length_a   1.000
_cell.length_b   1.000
_cell.length_c   1.000
_cell.angle_alpha   90.00
_cell.angle_beta   90.00
_cell.angle_gamma   90.00
#
_symmetry.space_group_name_H-M   'P 1'
#
loop_
_entity.id
_entity.type
_entity.pdbx_description
1 polymer ?
#
loop_
_entity_poly.entity_id
_entity_poly.type
_entity_poly.pdbx_seq_one_letter_code
_entity_poly.pdbx_strand_id
1 'polypeptide(L)'
;MEFLRRRIETQVLSLTGLALGGIDYENPPGDPGLFGPASVCWRVHGDFTSMLVGGISALLLQALHPLALAGVWDHSNFRADLLGRLRRTGQFISATTFGSRADAERLIERVRAIHLQVTGHAPDGRPYAASDPDLLTWVHVAEVSSFLKSHLRYLGPTLPDHAQDRYYAEVALIAERLGARDVPRSRAQVDDYLERIRPQLRCDERSREILRILRAAPAPSALAKPFGMLMLHAGVELLPDWASELFGLPLTAQRRQLIRTGVRCTAPLLRWAVRNGSVHRAHRRMGLPPR
;
A
#
# COMPACT_ATOMS: atom_id res chain seq x y z
N MET A 1 -25.88 13.16 -12.69
CA MET A 1 -24.98 11.97 -12.47
C MET A 1 -23.51 12.31 -12.73
N GLU A 2 -23.17 12.87 -13.89
CA GLU A 2 -21.77 13.17 -14.26
C GLU A 2 -21.08 14.20 -13.32
N PHE A 3 -21.79 15.23 -12.87
CA PHE A 3 -21.27 16.20 -11.89
C PHE A 3 -20.88 15.51 -10.57
N LEU A 4 -21.73 14.63 -10.03
CA LEU A 4 -21.46 13.89 -8.80
C LEU A 4 -20.28 12.95 -8.98
N ARG A 5 -20.21 12.24 -10.11
CA ARG A 5 -19.10 11.34 -10.46
C ARG A 5 -17.77 12.09 -10.44
N ARG A 6 -17.69 13.24 -11.17
CA ARG A 6 -16.46 14.06 -11.22
C ARG A 6 -16.06 14.59 -9.86
N ARG A 7 -17.02 14.99 -9.03
CA ARG A 7 -16.73 15.48 -7.67
C ARG A 7 -16.12 14.37 -6.80
N ILE A 8 -16.66 13.14 -6.87
CA ILE A 8 -16.12 11.98 -6.16
C ILE A 8 -14.72 11.66 -6.70
N GLU A 9 -14.55 11.60 -8.02
CA GLU A 9 -13.26 11.35 -8.65
C GLU A 9 -12.18 12.36 -8.21
N THR A 10 -12.48 13.65 -8.24
CA THR A 10 -11.55 14.68 -7.79
C THR A 10 -11.14 14.50 -6.34
N GLN A 11 -12.08 14.19 -5.44
CA GLN A 11 -11.76 13.90 -4.03
C GLN A 11 -10.88 12.67 -3.89
N VAL A 12 -11.18 11.59 -4.61
CA VAL A 12 -10.37 10.37 -4.58
C VAL A 12 -8.96 10.63 -5.11
N LEU A 13 -8.83 11.26 -6.28
CA LEU A 13 -7.54 11.55 -6.89
C LEU A 13 -6.69 12.50 -6.04
N SER A 14 -7.33 13.41 -5.29
CA SER A 14 -6.62 14.28 -4.35
C SER A 14 -5.95 13.54 -3.19
N LEU A 15 -6.39 12.32 -2.88
CA LEU A 15 -5.80 11.46 -1.85
C LEU A 15 -4.68 10.57 -2.39
N THR A 16 -4.54 10.47 -3.72
CA THR A 16 -3.55 9.60 -4.37
C THR A 16 -2.25 10.35 -4.69
N GLY A 17 -1.23 9.60 -5.09
CA GLY A 17 0.04 10.15 -5.59
C GLY A 17 -0.10 11.03 -6.84
N LEU A 18 -1.20 10.90 -7.59
CA LEU A 18 -1.47 11.75 -8.74
C LEU A 18 -1.57 13.25 -8.38
N ALA A 19 -1.97 13.57 -7.15
CA ALA A 19 -2.04 14.93 -6.65
C ALA A 19 -0.67 15.62 -6.56
N LEU A 20 0.43 14.85 -6.52
CA LEU A 20 1.80 15.40 -6.46
C LEU A 20 2.34 15.83 -7.81
N GLY A 21 1.76 15.33 -8.91
CA GLY A 21 2.29 15.56 -10.26
C GLY A 21 3.65 14.90 -10.53
N GLY A 22 4.31 15.27 -11.61
CA GLY A 22 5.69 14.86 -11.92
C GLY A 22 5.85 13.45 -12.52
N ILE A 23 4.77 12.69 -12.66
CA ILE A 23 4.72 11.38 -13.35
C ILE A 23 3.66 11.44 -14.43
N ASP A 24 4.07 11.16 -15.66
CA ASP A 24 3.17 11.03 -16.80
C ASP A 24 2.87 9.56 -17.07
N TYR A 25 1.65 9.14 -16.74
CA TYR A 25 1.22 7.76 -16.94
C TYR A 25 0.74 7.47 -18.36
N GLU A 26 0.65 8.49 -19.24
CA GLU A 26 0.15 8.35 -20.61
C GLU A 26 1.27 8.33 -21.63
N ASN A 27 2.50 8.73 -21.27
CA ASN A 27 3.66 8.76 -22.14
C ASN A 27 4.85 7.95 -21.59
N PRO A 28 5.75 7.45 -22.48
CA PRO A 28 5.59 7.41 -23.94
C PRO A 28 4.62 6.32 -24.36
N PRO A 29 3.87 6.49 -25.47
CA PRO A 29 2.93 5.47 -25.97
C PRO A 29 3.60 4.11 -26.17
N GLY A 30 2.91 3.03 -25.75
CA GLY A 30 3.39 1.66 -25.90
C GLY A 30 4.41 1.18 -24.86
N ASP A 31 4.91 2.04 -23.96
CA ASP A 31 5.84 1.60 -22.91
C ASP A 31 5.10 0.74 -21.85
N PRO A 32 5.44 -0.55 -21.66
CA PRO A 32 4.77 -1.41 -20.70
C PRO A 32 5.15 -1.11 -19.23
N GLY A 33 6.12 -0.26 -18.98
CA GLY A 33 6.69 -0.06 -17.65
C GLY A 33 7.54 -1.25 -17.20
N LEU A 34 7.55 -1.52 -15.89
CA LEU A 34 8.32 -2.64 -15.33
C LEU A 34 7.60 -3.99 -15.52
N PHE A 35 6.26 -4.01 -15.52
CA PHE A 35 5.49 -5.26 -15.45
C PHE A 35 4.61 -5.50 -16.66
N GLY A 36 4.08 -4.44 -17.26
CA GLY A 36 3.14 -4.52 -18.37
C GLY A 36 1.72 -4.94 -17.96
N PRO A 37 0.74 -4.74 -18.89
CA PRO A 37 -0.68 -4.90 -18.58
C PRO A 37 -1.13 -6.35 -18.37
N ALA A 38 -0.35 -7.35 -18.82
CA ALA A 38 -0.62 -8.77 -18.59
C ALA A 38 -0.11 -9.28 -17.21
N SER A 39 0.53 -8.42 -16.42
CA SER A 39 1.02 -8.79 -15.09
C SER A 39 -0.10 -8.92 -14.07
N VAL A 40 0.13 -9.77 -13.08
CA VAL A 40 -0.76 -9.88 -11.93
C VAL A 40 -0.64 -8.63 -11.04
N CYS A 41 0.54 -8.01 -11.01
CA CYS A 41 0.78 -6.74 -10.32
C CYS A 41 -0.19 -5.64 -10.79
N TRP A 42 -0.36 -5.43 -12.11
CA TRP A 42 -1.34 -4.46 -12.63
C TRP A 42 -2.78 -4.79 -12.20
N ARG A 43 -3.10 -6.08 -12.14
CA ARG A 43 -4.43 -6.54 -11.71
C ARG A 43 -4.68 -6.26 -10.23
N VAL A 44 -3.74 -6.60 -9.36
CA VAL A 44 -3.85 -6.42 -7.92
C VAL A 44 -3.88 -4.94 -7.54
N HIS A 45 -2.99 -4.13 -8.11
CA HIS A 45 -2.85 -2.72 -7.78
C HIS A 45 -3.86 -1.81 -8.51
N GLY A 46 -4.65 -2.35 -9.44
CA GLY A 46 -5.55 -1.56 -10.28
C GLY A 46 -6.86 -1.10 -9.64
N ASP A 47 -7.17 -1.46 -8.40
CA ASP A 47 -8.39 -1.06 -7.70
C ASP A 47 -8.09 -0.12 -6.52
N PHE A 48 -8.57 1.11 -6.60
CA PHE A 48 -8.31 2.12 -5.58
C PHE A 48 -8.76 1.69 -4.18
N THR A 49 -9.97 1.12 -4.06
CA THR A 49 -10.52 0.73 -2.75
C THR A 49 -9.69 -0.36 -2.10
N SER A 50 -9.34 -1.38 -2.87
CA SER A 50 -8.48 -2.47 -2.43
C SER A 50 -7.11 -1.97 -2.00
N MET A 51 -6.49 -1.11 -2.82
CA MET A 51 -5.18 -0.52 -2.51
C MET A 51 -5.20 0.36 -1.26
N LEU A 52 -6.27 1.14 -1.05
CA LEU A 52 -6.42 1.96 0.14
C LEU A 52 -6.51 1.10 1.42
N VAL A 53 -7.36 0.08 1.42
CA VAL A 53 -7.50 -0.85 2.56
C VAL A 53 -6.20 -1.62 2.80
N GLY A 54 -5.59 -2.16 1.74
CA GLY A 54 -4.30 -2.86 1.82
C GLY A 54 -3.19 -1.95 2.34
N GLY A 55 -3.13 -0.70 1.88
CA GLY A 55 -2.14 0.28 2.32
C GLY A 55 -2.27 0.66 3.80
N ILE A 56 -3.49 0.79 4.32
CA ILE A 56 -3.73 1.02 5.75
C ILE A 56 -3.26 -0.20 6.56
N SER A 57 -3.61 -1.42 6.12
CA SER A 57 -3.16 -2.65 6.77
C SER A 57 -1.64 -2.79 6.76
N ALA A 58 -1.01 -2.52 5.61
CA ALA A 58 0.44 -2.54 5.45
C ALA A 58 1.13 -1.57 6.41
N LEU A 59 0.64 -0.33 6.50
CA LEU A 59 1.20 0.69 7.38
C LEU A 59 1.14 0.28 8.85
N LEU A 60 0.01 -0.30 9.29
CA LEU A 60 -0.14 -0.83 10.65
C LEU A 60 0.81 -2.02 10.88
N LEU A 61 0.91 -2.93 9.92
CA LEU A 61 1.78 -4.10 10.04
C LEU A 61 3.26 -3.68 10.10
N GLN A 62 3.69 -2.78 9.22
CA GLN A 62 5.04 -2.21 9.22
C GLN A 62 5.40 -1.52 10.53
N ALA A 63 4.42 -0.85 11.16
CA ALA A 63 4.61 -0.15 12.43
C ALA A 63 4.88 -1.09 13.63
N LEU A 64 4.72 -2.40 13.47
CA LEU A 64 5.06 -3.38 14.51
C LEU A 64 6.56 -3.70 14.58
N HIS A 65 7.35 -3.36 13.54
CA HIS A 65 8.78 -3.60 13.57
C HIS A 65 9.53 -2.39 14.15
N PRO A 66 10.17 -2.51 15.33
CA PRO A 66 10.73 -1.36 16.04
C PRO A 66 11.75 -0.55 15.26
N LEU A 67 12.66 -1.22 14.52
CA LEU A 67 13.70 -0.55 13.76
C LEU A 67 13.14 0.13 12.50
N ALA A 68 12.21 -0.52 11.79
CA ALA A 68 11.55 0.09 10.65
C ALA A 68 10.73 1.32 11.07
N LEU A 69 10.02 1.21 12.20
CA LEU A 69 9.26 2.34 12.75
C LEU A 69 10.18 3.46 13.24
N ALA A 70 11.36 3.15 13.81
CA ALA A 70 12.32 4.15 14.25
C ALA A 70 12.79 5.03 13.07
N GLY A 71 13.16 4.43 11.93
CA GLY A 71 13.52 5.18 10.73
C GLY A 71 12.41 6.11 10.24
N VAL A 72 11.16 5.63 10.25
CA VAL A 72 9.99 6.44 9.91
C VAL A 72 9.78 7.57 10.93
N TRP A 73 9.95 7.29 12.20
CA TRP A 73 9.72 8.23 13.30
C TRP A 73 10.69 9.40 13.28
N ASP A 74 11.95 9.12 13.04
CA ASP A 74 13.02 10.10 13.13
C ASP A 74 13.18 10.92 11.84
N HIS A 75 12.88 10.34 10.67
CA HIS A 75 13.18 10.96 9.37
C HIS A 75 11.94 11.34 8.55
N SER A 76 10.73 11.08 9.04
CA SER A 76 9.51 11.41 8.30
C SER A 76 8.65 12.42 9.06
N ASN A 77 8.14 13.41 8.32
CA ASN A 77 7.23 14.43 8.86
C ASN A 77 5.76 13.93 8.93
N PHE A 78 5.53 12.62 9.11
CA PHE A 78 4.18 12.03 9.04
C PHE A 78 3.23 12.57 10.11
N ARG A 79 3.75 13.01 11.26
CA ARG A 79 2.95 13.58 12.35
C ARG A 79 2.33 14.92 11.99
N ALA A 80 3.03 15.74 11.21
CA ALA A 80 2.53 17.02 10.74
C ALA A 80 1.84 16.91 9.36
N ASP A 81 2.30 15.98 8.49
CA ASP A 81 1.82 15.82 7.13
C ASP A 81 1.61 14.33 6.78
N LEU A 82 0.63 13.70 7.41
CA LEU A 82 0.27 12.31 7.12
C LEU A 82 -0.15 12.13 5.67
N LEU A 83 -1.02 13.00 5.15
CA LEU A 83 -1.55 12.88 3.78
C LEU A 83 -0.45 13.04 2.74
N GLY A 84 0.46 13.99 2.91
CA GLY A 84 1.60 14.16 2.01
C GLY A 84 2.50 12.92 1.99
N ARG A 85 2.73 12.29 3.17
CA ARG A 85 3.46 11.03 3.22
C ARG A 85 2.74 9.90 2.47
N LEU A 86 1.44 9.72 2.73
CA LEU A 86 0.66 8.70 2.05
C LEU A 86 0.62 8.91 0.53
N ARG A 87 0.52 10.17 0.08
CA ARG A 87 0.60 10.52 -1.35
C ARG A 87 1.96 10.16 -1.96
N ARG A 88 3.08 10.46 -1.27
CA ARG A 88 4.43 10.11 -1.76
C ARG A 88 4.60 8.59 -1.88
N THR A 89 4.17 7.82 -0.87
CA THR A 89 4.19 6.36 -0.92
C THR A 89 3.27 5.84 -2.04
N GLY A 90 2.05 6.35 -2.14
CA GLY A 90 1.11 5.99 -3.20
C GLY A 90 1.63 6.34 -4.60
N GLN A 91 2.39 7.45 -4.75
CA GLN A 91 3.05 7.80 -6.01
C GLN A 91 4.15 6.79 -6.37
N PHE A 92 4.99 6.41 -5.40
CA PHE A 92 6.02 5.40 -5.62
C PHE A 92 5.39 4.08 -6.09
N ILE A 93 4.38 3.57 -5.37
CA ILE A 93 3.69 2.32 -5.72
C ILE A 93 3.03 2.43 -7.10
N SER A 94 2.31 3.51 -7.36
CA SER A 94 1.61 3.66 -8.64
C SER A 94 2.56 3.85 -9.81
N ALA A 95 3.67 4.56 -9.65
CA ALA A 95 4.64 4.79 -10.69
C ALA A 95 5.48 3.55 -10.99
N THR A 96 5.90 2.79 -9.97
CA THR A 96 6.60 1.52 -10.17
C THR A 96 5.69 0.44 -10.76
N THR A 97 4.37 0.54 -10.56
CA THR A 97 3.40 -0.39 -11.16
C THR A 97 2.99 0.04 -12.56
N PHE A 98 2.56 1.29 -12.73
CA PHE A 98 1.86 1.80 -13.92
C PHE A 98 2.64 2.84 -14.72
N GLY A 99 3.71 3.41 -14.17
CA GLY A 99 4.53 4.42 -14.84
C GLY A 99 5.31 3.85 -16.03
N SER A 100 5.93 4.75 -16.80
CA SER A 100 6.92 4.35 -17.79
C SER A 100 8.10 3.65 -17.11
N ARG A 101 8.84 2.84 -17.87
CA ARG A 101 10.06 2.19 -17.33
C ARG A 101 11.04 3.22 -16.77
N ALA A 102 11.24 4.31 -17.50
CA ALA A 102 12.16 5.38 -17.09
C ALA A 102 11.72 6.06 -15.79
N ASP A 103 10.42 6.35 -15.61
CA ASP A 103 9.91 6.95 -14.38
C ASP A 103 10.01 6.02 -13.19
N ALA A 104 9.69 4.75 -13.39
CA ALA A 104 9.78 3.73 -12.34
C ALA A 104 11.23 3.55 -11.86
N GLU A 105 12.18 3.43 -12.79
CA GLU A 105 13.61 3.28 -12.48
C GLU A 105 14.16 4.53 -11.76
N ARG A 106 13.82 5.73 -12.26
CA ARG A 106 14.22 6.99 -11.62
C ARG A 106 13.71 7.08 -10.17
N LEU A 107 12.47 6.67 -9.91
CA LEU A 107 11.93 6.70 -8.55
C LEU A 107 12.55 5.65 -7.63
N ILE A 108 12.84 4.46 -8.13
CA ILE A 108 13.55 3.42 -7.37
C ILE A 108 14.92 3.95 -6.94
N GLU A 109 15.72 4.49 -7.88
CA GLU A 109 17.02 5.07 -7.56
C GLU A 109 16.93 6.24 -6.58
N ARG A 110 15.93 7.09 -6.74
CA ARG A 110 15.69 8.20 -5.79
C ARG A 110 15.39 7.68 -4.38
N VAL A 111 14.51 6.70 -4.25
CA VAL A 111 14.15 6.13 -2.94
C VAL A 111 15.34 5.39 -2.33
N ARG A 112 16.08 4.63 -3.14
CA ARG A 112 17.32 3.98 -2.72
C ARG A 112 18.34 4.98 -2.17
N ALA A 113 18.57 6.08 -2.87
CA ALA A 113 19.47 7.14 -2.42
C ALA A 113 19.02 7.79 -1.09
N ILE A 114 17.70 7.97 -0.90
CA ILE A 114 17.14 8.46 0.37
C ILE A 114 17.39 7.44 1.49
N HIS A 115 17.15 6.15 1.24
CA HIS A 115 17.34 5.10 2.25
C HIS A 115 18.78 5.01 2.76
N LEU A 116 19.77 5.27 1.90
CA LEU A 116 21.18 5.30 2.30
C LEU A 116 21.51 6.42 3.31
N GLN A 117 20.69 7.46 3.38
CA GLN A 117 20.87 8.59 4.30
C GLN A 117 20.05 8.44 5.60
N VAL A 118 19.14 7.46 5.67
CA VAL A 118 18.25 7.25 6.81
C VAL A 118 18.87 6.23 7.75
N THR A 119 19.59 6.71 8.77
CA THR A 119 20.24 5.90 9.81
C THR A 119 20.02 6.52 11.18
N GLY A 120 20.13 5.73 12.24
CA GLY A 120 20.00 6.23 13.61
C GLY A 120 19.97 5.09 14.63
N HIS A 121 19.43 5.38 15.81
CA HIS A 121 19.27 4.42 16.90
C HIS A 121 17.81 4.37 17.35
N ALA A 122 17.28 3.19 17.48
CA ALA A 122 15.96 2.97 18.06
C ALA A 122 15.95 3.32 19.59
N PRO A 123 14.78 3.50 20.24
CA PRO A 123 14.71 3.81 21.66
C PRO A 123 15.39 2.80 22.60
N ASP A 124 15.57 1.57 22.13
CA ASP A 124 16.27 0.52 22.87
C ASP A 124 17.79 0.48 22.60
N GLY A 125 18.32 1.49 21.90
CA GLY A 125 19.75 1.65 21.60
C GLY A 125 20.24 0.88 20.38
N ARG A 126 19.41 0.03 19.75
CA ARG A 126 19.82 -0.71 18.53
C ARG A 126 19.96 0.23 17.35
N PRO A 127 21.06 0.12 16.58
CA PRO A 127 21.20 0.89 15.35
C PRO A 127 20.18 0.43 14.30
N TYR A 128 19.75 1.36 13.44
CA TYR A 128 18.96 1.05 12.24
C TYR A 128 19.52 1.78 11.02
N ALA A 129 19.29 1.18 9.86
CA ALA A 129 19.48 1.81 8.55
C ALA A 129 18.29 1.44 7.66
N ALA A 130 17.67 2.42 6.98
CA ALA A 130 16.57 2.12 6.06
C ALA A 130 17.04 1.35 4.81
N SER A 131 18.34 1.31 4.56
CA SER A 131 18.98 0.48 3.53
C SER A 131 19.32 -0.94 3.99
N ASP A 132 19.03 -1.30 5.24
CA ASP A 132 19.21 -2.66 5.75
C ASP A 132 18.34 -3.63 4.93
N PRO A 133 18.94 -4.67 4.31
CA PRO A 133 18.22 -5.62 3.47
C PRO A 133 17.06 -6.32 4.18
N ASP A 134 17.20 -6.65 5.47
CA ASP A 134 16.16 -7.32 6.24
C ASP A 134 14.98 -6.39 6.53
N LEU A 135 15.25 -5.10 6.82
CA LEU A 135 14.20 -4.09 6.99
C LEU A 135 13.47 -3.79 5.67
N LEU A 136 14.20 -3.74 4.55
CA LEU A 136 13.61 -3.58 3.23
C LEU A 136 12.71 -4.78 2.89
N THR A 137 13.14 -6.00 3.16
CA THR A 137 12.34 -7.22 2.95
C THR A 137 11.10 -7.21 3.83
N TRP A 138 11.22 -6.84 5.12
CA TRP A 138 10.06 -6.72 6.00
C TRP A 138 9.01 -5.72 5.48
N VAL A 139 9.45 -4.50 5.15
CA VAL A 139 8.55 -3.45 4.65
C VAL A 139 7.84 -3.88 3.39
N HIS A 140 8.57 -4.52 2.46
CA HIS A 140 8.02 -5.05 1.23
C HIS A 140 6.99 -6.16 1.49
N VAL A 141 7.33 -7.18 2.28
CA VAL A 141 6.42 -8.31 2.56
C VAL A 141 5.15 -7.83 3.24
N ALA A 142 5.26 -6.94 4.24
CA ALA A 142 4.10 -6.35 4.91
C ALA A 142 3.19 -5.60 3.92
N GLU A 143 3.78 -4.90 2.95
CA GLU A 143 3.07 -4.15 1.92
C GLU A 143 2.36 -5.06 0.93
N VAL A 144 3.10 -5.92 0.24
CA VAL A 144 2.55 -6.72 -0.88
C VAL A 144 1.60 -7.81 -0.40
N SER A 145 1.83 -8.39 0.77
CA SER A 145 0.89 -9.35 1.37
C SER A 145 -0.46 -8.68 1.73
N SER A 146 -0.41 -7.45 2.26
CA SER A 146 -1.61 -6.67 2.55
C SER A 146 -2.37 -6.29 1.27
N PHE A 147 -1.69 -5.90 0.19
CA PHE A 147 -2.33 -5.59 -1.09
C PHE A 147 -3.01 -6.82 -1.70
N LEU A 148 -2.32 -7.95 -1.77
CA LEU A 148 -2.90 -9.18 -2.29
C LEU A 148 -4.11 -9.64 -1.45
N LYS A 149 -3.96 -9.65 -0.14
CA LYS A 149 -5.04 -10.02 0.79
C LYS A 149 -6.27 -9.11 0.64
N SER A 150 -6.04 -7.80 0.46
CA SER A 150 -7.11 -6.84 0.21
C SER A 150 -7.80 -7.07 -1.13
N HIS A 151 -7.04 -7.32 -2.18
CA HIS A 151 -7.55 -7.65 -3.50
C HIS A 151 -8.46 -8.88 -3.45
N LEU A 152 -8.00 -9.97 -2.86
CA LEU A 152 -8.77 -11.21 -2.71
C LEU A 152 -10.03 -11.01 -1.86
N ARG A 153 -10.00 -10.12 -0.88
CA ARG A 153 -11.12 -9.84 0.03
C ARG A 153 -12.22 -9.01 -0.62
N TYR A 154 -11.86 -8.00 -1.42
CA TYR A 154 -12.78 -6.95 -1.84
C TYR A 154 -13.01 -6.85 -3.35
N LEU A 155 -12.18 -7.49 -4.16
CA LEU A 155 -12.36 -7.47 -5.62
C LEU A 155 -12.93 -8.76 -6.20
N GLY A 156 -12.94 -9.83 -5.42
CA GLY A 156 -13.54 -11.10 -5.80
C GLY A 156 -12.54 -12.26 -5.98
N PRO A 157 -13.05 -13.48 -6.05
CA PRO A 157 -12.31 -14.70 -5.74
C PRO A 157 -11.43 -15.23 -6.89
N THR A 158 -11.03 -14.44 -7.84
CA THR A 158 -10.60 -14.96 -9.13
C THR A 158 -9.09 -14.92 -9.39
N LEU A 159 -8.24 -14.87 -8.36
CA LEU A 159 -6.81 -15.12 -8.50
C LEU A 159 -6.49 -16.54 -8.03
N PRO A 160 -6.25 -17.48 -8.95
CA PRO A 160 -5.85 -18.83 -8.59
C PRO A 160 -4.45 -18.80 -7.93
N ASP A 161 -4.12 -19.85 -7.23
CA ASP A 161 -2.92 -19.96 -6.41
C ASP A 161 -1.63 -19.63 -7.16
N HIS A 162 -1.46 -20.16 -8.37
CA HIS A 162 -0.31 -19.87 -9.22
C HIS A 162 -0.20 -18.38 -9.62
N ALA A 163 -1.35 -17.69 -9.77
CA ALA A 163 -1.34 -16.26 -10.06
C ALA A 163 -0.97 -15.44 -8.82
N GLN A 164 -1.36 -15.89 -7.61
CA GLN A 164 -0.92 -15.25 -6.38
C GLN A 164 0.60 -15.40 -6.18
N ASP A 165 1.15 -16.58 -6.47
CA ASP A 165 2.60 -16.80 -6.41
C ASP A 165 3.32 -15.94 -7.47
N ARG A 166 2.76 -15.86 -8.69
CA ARG A 166 3.28 -14.97 -9.73
C ARG A 166 3.27 -13.49 -9.31
N TYR A 167 2.25 -13.05 -8.60
CA TYR A 167 2.22 -11.69 -8.05
C TYR A 167 3.42 -11.40 -7.16
N TYR A 168 3.73 -12.29 -6.19
CA TYR A 168 4.89 -12.12 -5.32
C TYR A 168 6.20 -12.15 -6.08
N ALA A 169 6.33 -13.04 -7.07
CA ALA A 169 7.52 -13.11 -7.92
C ALA A 169 7.72 -11.84 -8.76
N GLU A 170 6.63 -11.24 -9.29
CA GLU A 170 6.69 -10.00 -10.05
C GLU A 170 7.12 -8.82 -9.16
N VAL A 171 6.48 -8.61 -8.02
CA VAL A 171 6.72 -7.42 -7.17
C VAL A 171 8.05 -7.47 -6.42
N ALA A 172 8.65 -8.66 -6.23
CA ALA A 172 9.98 -8.83 -5.63
C ALA A 172 11.05 -8.00 -6.35
N LEU A 173 10.90 -7.78 -7.66
CA LEU A 173 11.80 -6.95 -8.47
C LEU A 173 12.03 -5.56 -7.87
N ILE A 174 10.97 -4.92 -7.32
CA ILE A 174 11.07 -3.57 -6.75
C ILE A 174 11.92 -3.61 -5.47
N ALA A 175 11.63 -4.55 -4.58
CA ALA A 175 12.37 -4.69 -3.32
C ALA A 175 13.85 -4.99 -3.55
N GLU A 176 14.17 -5.89 -4.47
CA GLU A 176 15.55 -6.23 -4.84
C GLU A 176 16.31 -5.05 -5.42
N ARG A 177 15.68 -4.25 -6.28
CA ARG A 177 16.26 -3.01 -6.80
C ARG A 177 16.49 -1.95 -5.72
N LEU A 178 15.69 -1.95 -4.64
CA LEU A 178 15.91 -1.10 -3.47
C LEU A 178 17.04 -1.63 -2.57
N GLY A 179 17.48 -2.89 -2.74
CA GLY A 179 18.54 -3.50 -1.96
C GLY A 179 18.11 -4.62 -1.00
N ALA A 180 16.83 -5.01 -1.02
CA ALA A 180 16.34 -6.15 -0.25
C ALA A 180 17.01 -7.47 -0.70
N ARG A 181 17.10 -8.43 0.21
CA ARG A 181 17.66 -9.77 -0.04
C ARG A 181 16.67 -10.84 0.37
N ASP A 182 16.82 -12.03 -0.22
CA ASP A 182 16.00 -13.22 0.10
C ASP A 182 14.49 -12.91 0.10
N VAL A 183 14.05 -12.10 -0.86
CA VAL A 183 12.68 -11.63 -0.97
C VAL A 183 11.75 -12.81 -1.29
N PRO A 184 10.72 -13.07 -0.47
CA PRO A 184 9.74 -14.12 -0.73
C PRO A 184 9.01 -13.92 -2.06
N ARG A 185 8.92 -15.01 -2.86
CA ARG A 185 8.36 -14.99 -4.22
C ARG A 185 7.13 -15.89 -4.40
N SER A 186 6.63 -16.47 -3.30
CA SER A 186 5.41 -17.28 -3.30
C SER A 186 4.64 -17.09 -1.99
N ARG A 187 3.38 -17.51 -1.98
CA ARG A 187 2.54 -17.47 -0.76
C ARG A 187 3.20 -18.24 0.40
N ALA A 188 3.65 -19.46 0.12
CA ALA A 188 4.29 -20.27 1.14
C ALA A 188 5.53 -19.57 1.75
N GLN A 189 6.38 -18.99 0.91
CA GLN A 189 7.54 -18.23 1.38
C GLN A 189 7.16 -16.97 2.17
N VAL A 190 6.07 -16.28 1.79
CA VAL A 190 5.55 -15.12 2.53
C VAL A 190 5.00 -15.55 3.89
N ASP A 191 4.24 -16.64 3.95
CA ASP A 191 3.70 -17.17 5.20
C ASP A 191 4.84 -17.59 6.15
N ASP A 192 5.82 -18.35 5.65
CA ASP A 192 7.02 -18.72 6.40
C ASP A 192 7.80 -17.51 6.90
N TYR A 193 7.95 -16.49 6.07
CA TYR A 193 8.62 -15.25 6.44
C TYR A 193 7.88 -14.53 7.58
N LEU A 194 6.56 -14.38 7.46
CA LEU A 194 5.73 -13.73 8.47
C LEU A 194 5.80 -14.47 9.82
N GLU A 195 5.84 -15.79 9.83
CA GLU A 195 6.03 -16.58 11.06
C GLU A 195 7.42 -16.37 11.67
N ARG A 196 8.48 -16.38 10.86
CA ARG A 196 9.86 -16.19 11.36
C ARG A 196 10.13 -14.80 11.91
N ILE A 197 9.50 -13.75 11.35
CA ILE A 197 9.72 -12.36 11.79
C ILE A 197 8.94 -12.01 13.07
N ARG A 198 7.85 -12.74 13.40
CA ARG A 198 6.96 -12.45 14.53
C ARG A 198 7.67 -12.17 15.86
N PRO A 199 8.71 -12.90 16.28
CA PRO A 199 9.40 -12.63 17.54
C PRO A 199 10.06 -11.25 17.61
N GLN A 200 10.31 -10.60 16.48
CA GLN A 200 10.90 -9.27 16.39
C GLN A 200 9.85 -8.15 16.44
N LEU A 201 8.57 -8.50 16.28
CA LEU A 201 7.46 -7.55 16.18
C LEU A 201 6.86 -7.25 17.54
N ARG A 202 6.55 -5.99 17.78
CA ARG A 202 5.89 -5.53 19.02
C ARG A 202 5.06 -4.28 18.77
N CYS A 203 4.02 -4.10 19.54
CA CYS A 203 3.24 -2.87 19.56
C CYS A 203 3.68 -2.02 20.76
N ASP A 204 4.53 -1.05 20.52
CA ASP A 204 4.97 -0.07 21.51
C ASP A 204 4.13 1.22 21.45
N GLU A 205 4.55 2.26 22.17
CA GLU A 205 3.86 3.55 22.19
C GLU A 205 3.87 4.23 20.80
N ARG A 206 4.99 4.13 20.06
CA ARG A 206 5.10 4.69 18.71
C ARG A 206 4.15 4.01 17.75
N SER A 207 4.00 2.67 17.86
CA SER A 207 3.03 1.90 17.03
C SER A 207 1.58 2.33 17.32
N ARG A 208 1.24 2.52 18.62
CA ARG A 208 -0.09 3.02 19.01
C ARG A 208 -0.33 4.45 18.54
N GLU A 209 0.72 5.28 18.51
CA GLU A 209 0.63 6.64 17.97
C GLU A 209 0.30 6.64 16.47
N ILE A 210 0.91 5.76 15.67
CA ILE A 210 0.53 5.59 14.26
C ILE A 210 -0.97 5.31 14.13
N LEU A 211 -1.50 4.40 14.94
CA LEU A 211 -2.94 4.12 14.93
C LEU A 211 -3.79 5.33 15.32
N ARG A 212 -3.35 6.12 16.32
CA ARG A 212 -4.04 7.36 16.73
C ARG A 212 -4.06 8.39 15.60
N ILE A 213 -2.93 8.59 14.94
CA ILE A 213 -2.79 9.52 13.81
C ILE A 213 -3.69 9.09 12.64
N LEU A 214 -3.74 7.79 12.33
CA LEU A 214 -4.64 7.27 11.30
C LEU A 214 -6.13 7.48 11.65
N ARG A 215 -6.51 7.33 12.92
CA ARG A 215 -7.88 7.61 13.39
C ARG A 215 -8.24 9.09 13.32
N ALA A 216 -7.26 9.96 13.53
CA ALA A 216 -7.42 11.40 13.48
C ALA A 216 -7.22 11.98 12.06
N ALA A 217 -6.92 11.15 11.06
CA ALA A 217 -6.64 11.60 9.70
C ALA A 217 -7.77 12.49 9.16
N PRO A 218 -7.45 13.67 8.61
CA PRO A 218 -8.46 14.59 8.11
C PRO A 218 -9.18 13.98 6.89
N ALA A 219 -10.50 14.04 6.90
CA ALA A 219 -11.32 13.69 5.75
C ALA A 219 -11.46 14.90 4.80
N PRO A 220 -11.50 14.69 3.46
CA PRO A 220 -11.68 15.77 2.49
C PRO A 220 -12.98 16.57 2.68
N SER A 221 -13.97 15.97 3.32
CA SER A 221 -15.23 16.61 3.69
C SER A 221 -15.88 15.86 4.86
N ALA A 222 -16.84 16.49 5.54
CA ALA A 222 -17.60 15.83 6.61
C ALA A 222 -18.33 14.57 6.11
N LEU A 223 -18.83 14.58 4.87
CA LEU A 223 -19.48 13.44 4.23
C LEU A 223 -18.51 12.28 3.92
N ALA A 224 -17.22 12.56 3.76
CA ALA A 224 -16.21 11.55 3.51
C ALA A 224 -15.68 10.89 4.81
N LYS A 225 -15.95 11.48 5.98
CA LYS A 225 -15.45 10.97 7.27
C LYS A 225 -15.90 9.53 7.58
N PRO A 226 -17.19 9.15 7.41
CA PRO A 226 -17.62 7.76 7.62
C PRO A 226 -16.93 6.78 6.69
N PHE A 227 -16.68 7.18 5.44
CA PHE A 227 -15.91 6.35 4.49
C PHE A 227 -14.46 6.16 4.94
N GLY A 228 -13.77 7.22 5.36
CA GLY A 228 -12.40 7.11 5.89
C GLY A 228 -12.33 6.18 7.11
N MET A 229 -13.29 6.29 8.03
CA MET A 229 -13.40 5.39 9.19
C MET A 229 -13.66 3.94 8.78
N LEU A 230 -14.53 3.71 7.78
CA LEU A 230 -14.78 2.37 7.25
C LEU A 230 -13.50 1.76 6.64
N MET A 231 -12.73 2.55 5.88
CA MET A 231 -11.47 2.10 5.29
C MET A 231 -10.43 1.77 6.37
N LEU A 232 -10.35 2.56 7.44
CA LEU A 232 -9.48 2.28 8.57
C LEU A 232 -9.87 0.97 9.27
N HIS A 233 -11.16 0.78 9.56
CA HIS A 233 -11.64 -0.47 10.15
C HIS A 233 -11.39 -1.68 9.25
N ALA A 234 -11.51 -1.51 7.93
CA ALA A 234 -11.20 -2.55 6.96
C ALA A 234 -9.70 -2.88 6.92
N GLY A 235 -8.82 -1.87 7.04
CA GLY A 235 -7.38 -2.09 7.17
C GLY A 235 -7.01 -2.86 8.44
N VAL A 236 -7.68 -2.56 9.57
CA VAL A 236 -7.53 -3.33 10.82
C VAL A 236 -8.06 -4.75 10.67
N GLU A 237 -9.23 -4.93 10.02
CA GLU A 237 -9.83 -6.25 9.76
C GLU A 237 -8.94 -7.13 8.87
N LEU A 238 -8.15 -6.52 8.03
CA LEU A 238 -7.27 -7.22 7.11
C LEU A 238 -5.98 -7.73 7.77
N LEU A 239 -5.58 -7.16 8.91
CA LEU A 239 -4.40 -7.61 9.65
C LEU A 239 -4.47 -9.13 9.95
N PRO A 240 -3.33 -9.82 10.04
CA PRO A 240 -3.27 -11.12 10.69
C PRO A 240 -3.81 -11.04 12.14
N ASP A 241 -4.42 -12.11 12.63
CA ASP A 241 -5.02 -12.11 13.98
C ASP A 241 -4.01 -11.74 15.06
N TRP A 242 -2.81 -12.31 15.01
CA TRP A 242 -1.73 -11.98 15.94
C TRP A 242 -1.33 -10.48 15.92
N ALA A 243 -1.39 -9.83 14.75
CA ALA A 243 -1.07 -8.41 14.63
C ALA A 243 -2.19 -7.52 15.21
N SER A 244 -3.45 -7.89 14.97
CA SER A 244 -4.59 -7.19 15.57
C SER A 244 -4.62 -7.35 17.10
N GLU A 245 -4.22 -8.51 17.63
CA GLU A 245 -4.05 -8.77 19.07
C GLU A 245 -2.95 -7.89 19.68
N LEU A 246 -1.79 -7.76 19.02
CA LEU A 246 -0.71 -6.86 19.47
C LEU A 246 -1.18 -5.40 19.60
N PHE A 247 -2.04 -4.94 18.70
CA PHE A 247 -2.66 -3.60 18.80
C PHE A 247 -3.79 -3.51 19.84
N GLY A 248 -4.22 -4.63 20.44
CA GLY A 248 -5.38 -4.67 21.32
C GLY A 248 -6.70 -4.43 20.59
N LEU A 249 -6.80 -4.85 19.33
CA LEU A 249 -7.94 -4.65 18.45
C LEU A 249 -8.58 -5.98 17.95
N PRO A 250 -8.88 -6.94 18.84
CA PRO A 250 -9.53 -8.17 18.40
C PRO A 250 -10.91 -7.86 17.84
N LEU A 251 -11.24 -8.49 16.73
CA LEU A 251 -12.52 -8.31 16.05
C LEU A 251 -13.35 -9.60 16.13
N THR A 252 -14.61 -9.49 16.57
CA THR A 252 -15.57 -10.60 16.49
C THR A 252 -15.92 -10.92 15.05
N ALA A 253 -16.36 -12.15 14.78
CA ALA A 253 -16.79 -12.58 13.44
C ALA A 253 -17.90 -11.67 12.88
N GLN A 254 -18.85 -11.26 13.71
CA GLN A 254 -19.94 -10.36 13.33
C GLN A 254 -19.40 -8.98 12.90
N ARG A 255 -18.47 -8.41 13.66
CA ARG A 255 -17.86 -7.12 13.33
C ARG A 255 -17.03 -7.18 12.06
N ARG A 256 -16.28 -8.25 11.85
CA ARG A 256 -15.56 -8.51 10.58
C ARG A 256 -16.55 -8.54 9.40
N GLN A 257 -17.66 -9.26 9.53
CA GLN A 257 -18.67 -9.36 8.48
C GLN A 257 -19.31 -8.01 8.17
N LEU A 258 -19.64 -7.21 9.19
CA LEU A 258 -20.20 -5.87 9.02
C LEU A 258 -19.24 -4.95 8.25
N ILE A 259 -17.96 -4.94 8.63
CA ILE A 259 -16.94 -4.15 7.93
C ILE A 259 -16.81 -4.58 6.47
N ARG A 260 -16.72 -5.90 6.21
CA ARG A 260 -16.61 -6.44 4.84
C ARG A 260 -17.81 -6.05 3.98
N THR A 261 -19.01 -6.16 4.53
CA THR A 261 -20.25 -5.75 3.84
C THR A 261 -20.23 -4.26 3.53
N GLY A 262 -19.86 -3.41 4.50
CA GLY A 262 -19.74 -1.97 4.29
C GLY A 262 -18.80 -1.61 3.13
N VAL A 263 -17.61 -2.23 3.08
CA VAL A 263 -16.67 -2.01 1.96
C VAL A 263 -17.25 -2.50 0.64
N ARG A 264 -17.87 -3.69 0.60
CA ARG A 264 -18.48 -4.25 -0.62
C ARG A 264 -19.62 -3.39 -1.15
N CYS A 265 -20.38 -2.73 -0.29
CA CYS A 265 -21.44 -1.82 -0.69
C CYS A 265 -20.90 -0.47 -1.21
N THR A 266 -19.77 0.02 -0.69
CA THR A 266 -19.21 1.32 -1.08
C THR A 266 -18.24 1.25 -2.26
N ALA A 267 -17.50 0.16 -2.42
CA ALA A 267 -16.49 -0.02 -3.46
C ALA A 267 -17.03 0.15 -4.89
N PRO A 268 -18.24 -0.36 -5.27
CA PRO A 268 -18.78 -0.16 -6.61
C PRO A 268 -18.98 1.31 -6.98
N LEU A 269 -19.38 2.16 -6.01
CA LEU A 269 -19.55 3.59 -6.23
C LEU A 269 -18.22 4.26 -6.60
N LEU A 270 -17.14 3.90 -5.92
CA LEU A 270 -15.81 4.44 -6.21
C LEU A 270 -15.28 3.94 -7.56
N ARG A 271 -15.46 2.67 -7.88
CA ARG A 271 -15.09 2.10 -9.19
C ARG A 271 -15.84 2.78 -10.33
N TRP A 272 -17.14 3.05 -10.15
CA TRP A 272 -17.93 3.82 -11.11
C TRP A 272 -17.42 5.26 -11.26
N ALA A 273 -17.01 5.89 -10.15
CA ALA A 273 -16.62 7.30 -10.15
C ALA A 273 -15.21 7.51 -10.71
N VAL A 274 -14.23 6.68 -10.36
CA VAL A 274 -12.82 6.87 -10.72
C VAL A 274 -12.53 6.28 -12.08
N ARG A 275 -12.34 7.14 -13.07
CA ARG A 275 -12.06 6.77 -14.47
C ARG A 275 -10.73 7.33 -15.00
N ASN A 276 -10.03 8.13 -14.20
CA ASN A 276 -8.80 8.80 -14.59
C ASN A 276 -7.65 8.58 -13.59
N GLY A 277 -7.66 7.47 -12.87
CA GLY A 277 -6.55 7.03 -12.03
C GLY A 277 -5.33 6.57 -12.85
N SER A 278 -4.21 6.29 -12.17
CA SER A 278 -2.94 5.87 -12.80
C SER A 278 -3.11 4.65 -13.71
N VAL A 279 -3.90 3.65 -13.29
CA VAL A 279 -4.19 2.46 -14.10
C VAL A 279 -4.92 2.81 -15.40
N HIS A 280 -5.91 3.72 -15.37
CA HIS A 280 -6.66 4.13 -16.56
C HIS A 280 -5.77 4.87 -17.57
N ARG A 281 -4.90 5.75 -17.07
CA ARG A 281 -3.92 6.46 -17.88
C ARG A 281 -2.90 5.50 -18.50
N ALA A 282 -2.38 4.54 -17.73
CA ALA A 282 -1.48 3.51 -18.24
C ALA A 282 -2.14 2.62 -19.30
N HIS A 283 -3.44 2.31 -19.15
CA HIS A 283 -4.21 1.61 -20.21
C HIS A 283 -4.25 2.43 -21.51
N ARG A 284 -4.49 3.74 -21.43
CA ARG A 284 -4.45 4.62 -22.63
C ARG A 284 -3.06 4.64 -23.26
N ARG A 285 -1.98 4.71 -22.45
CA ARG A 285 -0.59 4.61 -22.94
C ARG A 285 -0.35 3.34 -23.75
N MET A 286 -0.94 2.23 -23.31
CA MET A 286 -0.82 0.92 -23.96
C MET A 286 -1.79 0.71 -25.14
N GLY A 287 -2.63 1.71 -25.48
CA GLY A 287 -3.68 1.55 -26.50
C GLY A 287 -4.76 0.52 -26.14
N LEU A 288 -4.93 0.23 -24.85
CA LEU A 288 -5.91 -0.73 -24.36
C LEU A 288 -7.29 -0.07 -24.16
N PRO A 289 -8.39 -0.85 -24.28
CA PRO A 289 -9.72 -0.34 -24.02
C PRO A 289 -9.86 0.23 -22.59
N PRO A 290 -10.78 1.18 -22.36
CA PRO A 290 -11.08 1.69 -21.03
C PRO A 290 -11.45 0.54 -20.07
N ARG A 291 -10.95 0.63 -18.85
CA ARG A 291 -11.22 -0.37 -17.82
C ARG A 291 -12.51 -0.06 -17.07
#